data_4f9de81fbea8dd04fc92405ce2afd952
#
_entry.id   4f9de81fbea8dd04fc92405ce2afd952
#
_cell.length_a   1.000
_cell.length_b   1.000
_cell.length_c   1.000
_cell.angle_alpha   90.00
_cell.angle_beta   90.00
_cell.angle_gamma   90.00
#
_symmetry.space_group_name_H-M   'P 1'
#
loop_
_entity.id
_entity.type
_entity.pdbx_description
1 polymer ?
#
loop_
_entity_poly.entity_id
_entity_poly.type
_entity_poly.pdbx_seq_one_letter_code
_entity_poly.pdbx_strand_id
1 'polypeptide(L)'
;MKKIAAYLIPVLACFAVGISASFFQASSIAEWYPTLTKPALTPPNIVFPIAWSVLYLCMGLSLGRLIVRRQHKGIIRLWILQLIANFLWSILFFTLRNPLAGFIDIVLLNILVGLYIFAASRRDRAAAWLFVPYLLWTLFAAYLNGYILLHGTPAAAPTTIQTESLTISKPKTERIMVHKMPELPYSTEALAPKMSKETFEYHYGKHLQTYVDNLNRLIPGTPYESMSLQEIVKKADGPIFNNAAQAWNHTFFFLMLTPDQKPMPQK
;
A
#
# COMPACT_ATOMS: atom_id res chain seq x y z
N MET A 1 -0.27 -37.46 10.15
CA MET A 1 -1.31 -36.43 10.16
C MET A 1 -1.10 -35.35 11.24
N LYS A 2 -0.94 -35.65 12.54
CA LYS A 2 -0.79 -34.64 13.62
C LYS A 2 0.40 -33.67 13.44
N LYS A 3 1.55 -34.14 12.91
CA LYS A 3 2.73 -33.28 12.66
C LYS A 3 2.49 -32.28 11.52
N ILE A 4 1.84 -32.70 10.44
CA ILE A 4 1.53 -31.81 9.29
C ILE A 4 0.57 -30.71 9.73
N ALA A 5 -0.48 -31.06 10.47
CA ALA A 5 -1.43 -30.09 11.01
C ALA A 5 -0.77 -29.04 11.94
N ALA A 6 0.25 -29.46 12.72
CA ALA A 6 0.98 -28.54 13.59
C ALA A 6 1.73 -27.42 12.85
N TYR A 7 2.12 -27.64 11.59
CA TYR A 7 2.70 -26.62 10.73
C TYR A 7 1.65 -25.88 9.89
N LEU A 8 0.70 -26.63 9.32
CA LEU A 8 -0.26 -26.08 8.38
C LEU A 8 -1.22 -25.09 9.06
N ILE A 9 -1.73 -25.41 10.24
CA ILE A 9 -2.69 -24.56 10.95
C ILE A 9 -2.10 -23.16 11.26
N PRO A 10 -0.90 -23.02 11.86
CA PRO A 10 -0.32 -21.71 12.10
C PRO A 10 -0.01 -20.93 10.81
N VAL A 11 0.44 -21.60 9.75
CA VAL A 11 0.67 -20.96 8.45
C VAL A 11 -0.65 -20.41 7.88
N LEU A 12 -1.69 -21.23 7.85
CA LEU A 12 -3.01 -20.79 7.37
C LEU A 12 -3.58 -19.65 8.22
N ALA A 13 -3.38 -19.69 9.55
CA ALA A 13 -3.81 -18.61 10.44
C ALA A 13 -3.10 -17.29 10.11
N CYS A 14 -1.79 -17.30 9.84
CA CYS A 14 -1.05 -16.10 9.43
C CYS A 14 -1.57 -15.53 8.11
N PHE A 15 -1.76 -16.38 7.09
CA PHE A 15 -2.30 -15.94 5.80
C PHE A 15 -3.73 -15.44 5.91
N ALA A 16 -4.58 -16.06 6.72
CA ALA A 16 -5.95 -15.60 6.96
C ALA A 16 -5.97 -14.19 7.56
N VAL A 17 -5.09 -13.93 8.54
CA VAL A 17 -4.92 -12.59 9.12
C VAL A 17 -4.44 -11.59 8.07
N GLY A 18 -3.44 -11.94 7.26
CA GLY A 18 -2.92 -11.06 6.22
C GLY A 18 -3.96 -10.73 5.14
N ILE A 19 -4.72 -11.72 4.68
CA ILE A 19 -5.80 -11.52 3.73
C ILE A 19 -6.89 -10.63 4.33
N SER A 20 -7.30 -10.89 5.59
CA SER A 20 -8.27 -10.04 6.27
C SER A 20 -7.79 -8.59 6.39
N ALA A 21 -6.52 -8.38 6.79
CA ALA A 21 -5.94 -7.05 6.88
C ALA A 21 -5.96 -6.32 5.53
N SER A 22 -5.70 -7.04 4.42
CA SER A 22 -5.68 -6.43 3.08
C SER A 22 -7.04 -5.85 2.67
N PHE A 23 -8.15 -6.45 3.08
CA PHE A 23 -9.49 -5.90 2.84
C PHE A 23 -9.71 -4.57 3.58
N PHE A 24 -9.30 -4.50 4.85
CA PHE A 24 -9.49 -3.29 5.66
C PHE A 24 -8.60 -2.12 5.23
N GLN A 25 -7.45 -2.38 4.67
CA GLN A 25 -6.49 -1.33 4.28
C GLN A 25 -6.63 -0.88 2.82
N ALA A 26 -7.38 -1.59 1.97
CA ALA A 26 -7.43 -1.39 0.52
C ALA A 26 -7.78 0.05 0.12
N SER A 27 -8.85 0.63 0.68
CA SER A 27 -9.27 2.01 0.38
C SER A 27 -8.22 3.03 0.82
N SER A 28 -7.64 2.85 2.01
CA SER A 28 -6.62 3.76 2.53
C SER A 28 -5.31 3.68 1.76
N ILE A 29 -4.92 2.51 1.26
CA ILE A 29 -3.76 2.36 0.37
C ILE A 29 -3.99 3.09 -0.95
N ALA A 30 -5.22 3.06 -1.48
CA ALA A 30 -5.54 3.71 -2.73
C ALA A 30 -5.69 5.24 -2.60
N GLU A 31 -6.30 5.72 -1.52
CA GLU A 31 -6.74 7.11 -1.37
C GLU A 31 -5.86 7.96 -0.44
N TRP A 32 -5.54 7.42 0.75
CA TRP A 32 -4.88 8.17 1.80
C TRP A 32 -3.36 7.98 1.84
N TYR A 33 -2.87 6.74 1.77
CA TYR A 33 -1.45 6.46 1.86
C TYR A 33 -0.60 7.15 0.76
N PRO A 34 -1.10 7.35 -0.48
CA PRO A 34 -0.37 8.13 -1.49
C PRO A 34 -0.21 9.61 -1.14
N THR A 35 -1.10 10.20 -0.33
CA THR A 35 -1.03 11.62 0.05
C THR A 35 -0.02 11.92 1.16
N LEU A 36 0.54 10.89 1.79
CA LEU A 36 1.48 11.04 2.89
C LEU A 36 2.90 11.31 2.38
N THR A 37 3.63 12.16 3.11
CA THR A 37 5.07 12.30 2.93
C THR A 37 5.78 11.07 3.48
N LYS A 38 6.48 10.35 2.61
CA LYS A 38 7.16 9.09 2.92
C LYS A 38 8.67 9.23 2.81
N PRO A 39 9.46 8.47 3.58
CA PRO A 39 10.92 8.50 3.46
C PRO A 39 11.37 7.91 2.11
N ALA A 40 12.54 8.35 1.63
CA ALA A 40 13.13 7.88 0.37
C ALA A 40 13.35 6.36 0.32
N LEU A 41 13.50 5.72 1.48
CA LEU A 41 13.66 4.26 1.58
C LEU A 41 12.35 3.48 1.46
N THR A 42 11.20 4.14 1.20
CA THR A 42 9.92 3.42 1.02
C THR A 42 9.99 2.49 -0.19
N PRO A 43 9.79 1.17 0.00
CA PRO A 43 9.87 0.22 -1.10
C PRO A 43 8.73 0.41 -2.11
N PRO A 44 8.90 -0.03 -3.35
CA PRO A 44 7.79 -0.17 -4.29
C PRO A 44 6.67 -1.06 -3.73
N ASN A 45 5.42 -0.74 -4.08
CA ASN A 45 4.24 -1.41 -3.51
C ASN A 45 4.26 -2.93 -3.64
N ILE A 46 4.86 -3.47 -4.70
CA ILE A 46 4.97 -4.92 -4.93
C ILE A 46 5.82 -5.65 -3.89
N VAL A 47 6.75 -4.95 -3.24
CA VAL A 47 7.63 -5.56 -2.22
C VAL A 47 6.83 -5.99 -0.98
N PHE A 48 5.79 -5.23 -0.61
CA PHE A 48 5.00 -5.51 0.59
C PHE A 48 4.30 -6.88 0.56
N PRO A 49 3.49 -7.23 -0.46
CA PRO A 49 2.84 -8.55 -0.49
C PRO A 49 3.84 -9.69 -0.59
N ILE A 50 4.97 -9.54 -1.28
CA ILE A 50 6.01 -10.55 -1.36
C ILE A 50 6.64 -10.76 0.03
N ALA A 51 7.08 -9.68 0.69
CA ALA A 51 7.68 -9.75 2.01
C ALA A 51 6.73 -10.39 3.03
N TRP A 52 5.47 -9.92 3.12
CA TRP A 52 4.49 -10.47 4.04
C TRP A 52 4.20 -11.95 3.79
N SER A 53 4.17 -12.41 2.53
CA SER A 53 3.98 -13.83 2.23
C SER A 53 5.10 -14.69 2.80
N VAL A 54 6.36 -14.27 2.64
CA VAL A 54 7.52 -14.96 3.20
C VAL A 54 7.48 -14.93 4.73
N LEU A 55 7.15 -13.78 5.32
CA LEU A 55 7.09 -13.60 6.77
C LEU A 55 6.00 -14.47 7.41
N TYR A 56 4.79 -14.51 6.84
CA TYR A 56 3.71 -15.36 7.34
C TYR A 56 4.06 -16.84 7.28
N LEU A 57 4.75 -17.27 6.22
CA LEU A 57 5.27 -18.64 6.14
C LEU A 57 6.28 -18.90 7.27
N CYS A 58 7.26 -18.03 7.46
CA CYS A 58 8.26 -18.16 8.53
C CYS A 58 7.62 -18.17 9.92
N MET A 59 6.65 -17.28 10.18
CA MET A 59 5.92 -17.20 11.45
C MET A 59 5.15 -18.49 11.74
N GLY A 60 4.46 -19.02 10.76
CA GLY A 60 3.70 -20.28 10.90
C GLY A 60 4.62 -21.47 11.10
N LEU A 61 5.71 -21.58 10.35
CA LEU A 61 6.72 -22.64 10.50
C LEU A 61 7.39 -22.59 11.87
N SER A 62 7.70 -21.40 12.38
CA SER A 62 8.29 -21.21 13.70
C SER A 62 7.39 -21.80 14.79
N LEU A 63 6.10 -21.43 14.81
CA LEU A 63 5.16 -21.98 15.78
C LEU A 63 4.96 -23.49 15.60
N GLY A 64 4.87 -23.98 14.36
CA GLY A 64 4.75 -25.40 14.05
C GLY A 64 5.87 -26.23 14.67
N ARG A 65 7.12 -25.76 14.58
CA ARG A 65 8.27 -26.41 15.24
C ARG A 65 8.10 -26.51 16.75
N LEU A 66 7.64 -25.44 17.40
CA LEU A 66 7.44 -25.40 18.83
C LEU A 66 6.28 -26.32 19.29
N ILE A 67 5.17 -26.38 18.52
CA ILE A 67 4.06 -27.29 18.78
C ILE A 67 4.52 -28.75 18.69
N VAL A 68 5.26 -29.10 17.65
CA VAL A 68 5.77 -30.49 17.49
C VAL A 68 6.69 -30.88 18.66
N ARG A 69 7.43 -29.94 19.21
CA ARG A 69 8.32 -30.14 20.37
C ARG A 69 7.60 -30.00 21.72
N ARG A 70 6.26 -29.92 21.74
CA ARG A 70 5.42 -29.79 22.95
C ARG A 70 5.82 -28.64 23.86
N GLN A 71 6.09 -27.46 23.28
CA GLN A 71 6.58 -26.31 24.01
C GLN A 71 5.47 -25.55 24.78
N HIS A 72 5.89 -24.73 25.73
CA HIS A 72 5.06 -24.09 26.75
C HIS A 72 3.94 -23.20 26.18
N LYS A 73 2.78 -23.23 26.84
CA LYS A 73 1.61 -22.37 26.57
C LYS A 73 1.95 -20.87 26.52
N GLY A 74 2.96 -20.43 27.30
CA GLY A 74 3.40 -19.02 27.30
C GLY A 74 3.96 -18.54 25.95
N ILE A 75 4.74 -19.37 25.24
CA ILE A 75 5.28 -19.01 23.93
C ILE A 75 4.17 -18.93 22.88
N ILE A 76 3.19 -19.85 22.96
CA ILE A 76 2.03 -19.82 22.06
C ILE A 76 1.20 -18.54 22.31
N ARG A 77 1.04 -18.11 23.58
CA ARG A 77 0.37 -16.83 23.88
C ARG A 77 1.10 -15.64 23.29
N LEU A 78 2.43 -15.57 23.39
CA LEU A 78 3.22 -14.50 22.75
C LEU A 78 3.03 -14.50 21.24
N TRP A 79 3.00 -15.68 20.60
CA TRP A 79 2.76 -15.79 19.17
C TRP A 79 1.35 -15.29 18.79
N ILE A 80 0.32 -15.60 19.57
CA ILE A 80 -1.03 -15.11 19.34
C ILE A 80 -1.10 -13.60 19.54
N LEU A 81 -0.52 -13.07 20.62
CA LEU A 81 -0.56 -11.65 20.94
C LEU A 81 0.12 -10.81 19.85
N GLN A 82 1.29 -11.24 19.36
CA GLN A 82 1.95 -10.51 18.28
C GLN A 82 1.17 -10.59 16.96
N LEU A 83 0.45 -11.70 16.69
CA LEU A 83 -0.38 -11.80 15.48
C LEU A 83 -1.61 -10.87 15.56
N ILE A 84 -2.19 -10.72 16.77
CA ILE A 84 -3.26 -9.75 17.02
C ILE A 84 -2.74 -8.32 16.84
N ALA A 85 -1.60 -7.97 17.44
CA ALA A 85 -0.99 -6.65 17.26
C ALA A 85 -0.66 -6.39 15.78
N ASN A 86 -0.12 -7.37 15.07
CA ASN A 86 0.11 -7.27 13.62
C ASN A 86 -1.15 -6.92 12.82
N PHE A 87 -2.28 -7.52 13.14
CA PHE A 87 -3.57 -7.20 12.53
C PHE A 87 -4.05 -5.81 12.94
N LEU A 88 -3.98 -5.47 14.22
CA LEU A 88 -4.39 -4.17 14.77
C LEU A 88 -3.61 -3.02 14.16
N TRP A 89 -2.32 -3.20 13.89
CA TRP A 89 -1.52 -2.19 13.20
C TRP A 89 -2.16 -1.77 11.86
N SER A 90 -2.62 -2.73 11.05
CA SER A 90 -3.30 -2.43 9.79
C SER A 90 -4.58 -1.62 9.99
N ILE A 91 -5.36 -1.95 11.04
CA ILE A 91 -6.58 -1.19 11.36
C ILE A 91 -6.23 0.22 11.85
N LEU A 92 -5.32 0.34 12.80
CA LEU A 92 -4.98 1.62 13.43
C LEU A 92 -4.32 2.57 12.43
N PHE A 93 -3.35 2.06 11.67
CA PHE A 93 -2.59 2.89 10.72
C PHE A 93 -3.40 3.20 9.47
N PHE A 94 -3.94 2.18 8.79
CA PHE A 94 -4.62 2.36 7.50
C PHE A 94 -6.11 2.68 7.67
N THR A 95 -6.89 1.84 8.37
CA THR A 95 -8.35 2.02 8.41
C THR A 95 -8.75 3.26 9.19
N LEU A 96 -8.14 3.47 10.37
CA LEU A 96 -8.37 4.66 11.18
C LEU A 96 -7.53 5.87 10.74
N ARG A 97 -6.63 5.69 9.78
CA ARG A 97 -5.73 6.74 9.25
C ARG A 97 -5.00 7.49 10.38
N ASN A 98 -4.58 6.75 11.41
CA ASN A 98 -3.98 7.31 12.62
C ASN A 98 -2.51 6.84 12.75
N PRO A 99 -1.52 7.62 12.25
CA PRO A 99 -0.11 7.27 12.34
C PRO A 99 0.43 7.12 13.76
N LEU A 100 -0.11 7.90 14.74
CA LEU A 100 0.32 7.80 16.13
C LEU A 100 -0.13 6.48 16.77
N ALA A 101 -1.40 6.11 16.61
CA ALA A 101 -1.90 4.82 17.12
C ALA A 101 -1.18 3.65 16.46
N GLY A 102 -0.95 3.72 15.13
CA GLY A 102 -0.15 2.74 14.41
C GLY A 102 1.29 2.67 14.93
N PHE A 103 1.92 3.82 15.27
CA PHE A 103 3.28 3.84 15.81
C PHE A 103 3.36 3.21 17.20
N ILE A 104 2.41 3.49 18.07
CA ILE A 104 2.35 2.88 19.41
C ILE A 104 2.20 1.35 19.29
N ASP A 105 1.29 0.90 18.42
CA ASP A 105 1.05 -0.53 18.21
C ASP A 105 2.27 -1.24 17.61
N ILE A 106 2.96 -0.66 16.61
CA ILE A 106 4.13 -1.32 16.01
C ILE A 106 5.32 -1.37 16.96
N VAL A 107 5.45 -0.42 17.89
CA VAL A 107 6.44 -0.50 18.97
C VAL A 107 6.10 -1.66 19.91
N LEU A 108 4.84 -1.79 20.33
CA LEU A 108 4.37 -2.93 21.12
C LEU A 108 4.59 -4.26 20.39
N LEU A 109 4.29 -4.30 19.10
CA LEU A 109 4.51 -5.46 18.25
C LEU A 109 5.99 -5.87 18.24
N ASN A 110 6.91 -4.93 18.06
CA ASN A 110 8.35 -5.20 18.09
C ASN A 110 8.81 -5.77 19.44
N ILE A 111 8.25 -5.28 20.55
CA ILE A 111 8.52 -5.83 21.88
C ILE A 111 8.02 -7.28 21.97
N LEU A 112 6.79 -7.55 21.54
CA LEU A 112 6.21 -8.90 21.56
C LEU A 112 7.01 -9.89 20.70
N VAL A 113 7.44 -9.46 19.51
CA VAL A 113 8.28 -10.25 18.60
C VAL A 113 9.64 -10.53 19.23
N GLY A 114 10.27 -9.53 19.86
CA GLY A 114 11.54 -9.71 20.58
C GLY A 114 11.42 -10.70 21.74
N LEU A 115 10.35 -10.58 22.54
CA LEU A 115 10.04 -11.53 23.64
C LEU A 115 9.81 -12.94 23.11
N TYR A 116 9.09 -13.09 21.97
CA TYR A 116 8.89 -14.38 21.33
C TYR A 116 10.22 -15.00 20.90
N ILE A 117 11.07 -14.25 20.21
CA ILE A 117 12.40 -14.71 19.75
C ILE A 117 13.23 -15.16 20.97
N PHE A 118 13.26 -14.37 22.03
CA PHE A 118 13.99 -14.70 23.25
C PHE A 118 13.47 -15.99 23.90
N ALA A 119 12.15 -16.13 24.05
CA ALA A 119 11.55 -17.33 24.63
C ALA A 119 11.76 -18.56 23.74
N ALA A 120 11.62 -18.42 22.42
CA ALA A 120 11.82 -19.48 21.45
C ALA A 120 13.30 -19.92 21.38
N SER A 121 14.26 -19.02 21.45
CA SER A 121 15.69 -19.34 21.36
C SER A 121 16.17 -20.29 22.45
N ARG A 122 15.55 -20.23 23.62
CA ARG A 122 15.81 -21.13 24.76
C ARG A 122 15.24 -22.54 24.57
N ARG A 123 14.43 -22.77 23.55
CA ARG A 123 13.72 -24.01 23.29
C ARG A 123 14.02 -24.63 21.93
N ASP A 124 14.05 -23.81 20.89
CA ASP A 124 14.38 -24.18 19.51
C ASP A 124 15.00 -22.97 18.80
N ARG A 125 16.32 -22.99 18.65
CA ARG A 125 17.04 -21.92 17.96
C ARG A 125 16.55 -21.69 16.53
N ALA A 126 16.19 -22.76 15.80
CA ALA A 126 15.69 -22.63 14.44
C ALA A 126 14.31 -21.95 14.39
N ALA A 127 13.44 -22.21 15.39
CA ALA A 127 12.18 -21.49 15.52
C ALA A 127 12.41 -19.99 15.78
N ALA A 128 13.38 -19.65 16.61
CA ALA A 128 13.75 -18.24 16.87
C ALA A 128 14.30 -17.56 15.61
N TRP A 129 15.19 -18.21 14.87
CA TRP A 129 15.76 -17.67 13.63
C TRP A 129 14.71 -17.42 12.55
N LEU A 130 13.68 -18.23 12.46
CA LEU A 130 12.55 -18.00 11.54
C LEU A 130 11.78 -16.71 11.85
N PHE A 131 11.87 -16.16 13.04
CA PHE A 131 11.24 -14.89 13.43
C PHE A 131 12.14 -13.66 13.24
N VAL A 132 13.44 -13.84 13.03
CA VAL A 132 14.39 -12.73 12.87
C VAL A 132 14.06 -11.87 11.64
N PRO A 133 13.77 -12.42 10.45
CA PRO A 133 13.34 -11.60 9.30
C PRO A 133 12.09 -10.77 9.60
N TYR A 134 11.17 -11.32 10.39
CA TYR A 134 9.96 -10.60 10.77
C TYR A 134 10.27 -9.42 11.73
N LEU A 135 11.16 -9.60 12.70
CA LEU A 135 11.61 -8.50 13.55
C LEU A 135 12.26 -7.37 12.72
N LEU A 136 13.15 -7.73 11.81
CA LEU A 136 13.80 -6.73 10.93
C LEU A 136 12.78 -5.96 10.09
N TRP A 137 11.78 -6.65 9.56
CA TRP A 137 10.71 -6.04 8.77
C TRP A 137 9.82 -5.11 9.62
N THR A 138 9.44 -5.52 10.84
CA THR A 138 8.60 -4.69 11.72
C THR A 138 9.36 -3.49 12.29
N LEU A 139 10.67 -3.60 12.52
CA LEU A 139 11.54 -2.47 12.85
C LEU A 139 11.61 -1.47 11.68
N PHE A 140 11.75 -1.98 10.46
CA PHE A 140 11.72 -1.14 9.28
C PHE A 140 10.34 -0.47 9.09
N ALA A 141 9.25 -1.20 9.30
CA ALA A 141 7.90 -0.62 9.27
C ALA A 141 7.69 0.43 10.38
N ALA A 142 8.29 0.25 11.56
CA ALA A 142 8.29 1.26 12.63
C ALA A 142 9.03 2.54 12.20
N TYR A 143 10.17 2.40 11.48
CA TYR A 143 10.86 3.54 10.88
C TYR A 143 9.97 4.28 9.87
N LEU A 144 9.32 3.56 8.95
CA LEU A 144 8.41 4.18 7.96
C LEU A 144 7.23 4.88 8.64
N ASN A 145 6.61 4.24 9.63
CA ASN A 145 5.49 4.80 10.38
C ASN A 145 5.92 6.02 11.21
N GLY A 146 7.07 5.95 11.89
CA GLY A 146 7.65 7.05 12.66
C GLY A 146 7.96 8.26 11.77
N TYR A 147 8.52 8.04 10.58
CA TYR A 147 8.75 9.10 9.62
C TYR A 147 7.43 9.76 9.18
N ILE A 148 6.41 8.97 8.85
CA ILE A 148 5.09 9.47 8.50
C ILE A 148 4.46 10.24 9.68
N LEU A 149 4.63 9.77 10.91
CA LEU A 149 4.11 10.46 12.10
C LEU A 149 4.72 11.86 12.26
N LEU A 150 6.01 12.01 11.96
CA LEU A 150 6.74 13.27 12.14
C LEU A 150 6.59 14.23 10.94
N HIS A 151 6.42 13.72 9.72
CA HIS A 151 6.49 14.51 8.48
C HIS A 151 5.25 14.31 7.59
N GLY A 152 4.42 13.31 7.90
CA GLY A 152 3.36 12.82 7.02
C GLY A 152 2.02 13.55 7.15
N THR A 153 1.98 14.75 7.71
CA THR A 153 0.77 15.57 7.62
C THR A 153 0.37 15.66 6.15
N PRO A 154 -0.88 15.30 5.80
CA PRO A 154 -1.41 15.67 4.49
C PRO A 154 -1.13 17.15 4.33
N ALA A 155 -0.55 17.57 3.21
CA ALA A 155 -0.41 18.99 2.93
C ALA A 155 -1.78 19.62 3.23
N ALA A 156 -1.87 20.38 4.30
CA ALA A 156 -3.09 21.07 4.66
C ALA A 156 -3.46 21.87 3.42
N ALA A 157 -4.68 21.69 2.94
CA ALA A 157 -5.22 22.63 1.98
C ALA A 157 -4.97 24.02 2.57
N PRO A 158 -4.38 24.95 1.83
CA PRO A 158 -4.01 26.25 2.39
C PRO A 158 -5.24 26.88 3.00
N THR A 159 -5.26 26.97 4.32
CA THR A 159 -6.22 27.79 5.04
C THR A 159 -5.86 29.23 4.71
N THR A 160 -6.60 29.83 3.80
CA THR A 160 -6.47 31.23 3.43
C THR A 160 -6.81 32.09 4.64
N ILE A 161 -5.81 32.44 5.43
CA ILE A 161 -5.91 33.60 6.33
C ILE A 161 -5.56 34.78 5.45
N GLN A 162 -6.60 35.53 5.08
CA GLN A 162 -6.44 36.82 4.47
C GLN A 162 -5.74 37.76 5.46
N THR A 163 -4.59 38.27 5.07
CA THR A 163 -4.13 39.55 5.57
C THR A 163 -3.68 40.35 4.35
N GLU A 164 -4.43 41.41 4.12
CA GLU A 164 -4.21 42.39 3.05
C GLU A 164 -2.82 43.02 3.13
N SER A 165 -2.17 43.13 2.00
CA SER A 165 -1.54 44.38 1.61
C SER A 165 -1.33 44.39 0.09
N LEU A 166 -1.85 45.42 -0.51
CA LEU A 166 -1.85 45.78 -1.91
C LEU A 166 -0.44 45.88 -2.52
N THR A 167 -0.23 45.16 -3.61
CA THR A 167 0.54 45.70 -4.75
C THR A 167 0.03 45.03 -6.03
N ILE A 168 -0.49 45.89 -6.91
CA ILE A 168 -1.05 45.55 -8.22
C ILE A 168 0.08 45.17 -9.18
N SER A 169 0.15 43.91 -9.59
CA SER A 169 0.74 43.54 -10.87
C SER A 169 -0.20 42.53 -11.54
N LYS A 170 -0.49 42.77 -12.82
CA LYS A 170 -1.48 42.08 -13.66
C LYS A 170 -1.35 40.54 -13.57
N PRO A 171 -2.45 39.79 -13.41
CA PRO A 171 -2.42 38.36 -13.48
C PRO A 171 -2.23 37.88 -14.91
N LYS A 172 -1.15 37.15 -15.16
CA LYS A 172 -1.03 36.26 -16.32
C LYS A 172 -2.02 35.12 -16.04
N THR A 173 -3.13 35.09 -16.75
CA THR A 173 -4.14 34.03 -16.66
C THR A 173 -3.53 32.72 -17.20
N GLU A 174 -2.79 32.00 -16.37
CA GLU A 174 -2.42 30.63 -16.68
C GLU A 174 -3.67 29.77 -16.49
N ARG A 175 -4.13 29.16 -17.58
CA ARG A 175 -5.29 28.24 -17.56
C ARG A 175 -4.93 27.03 -16.73
N ILE A 176 -5.65 26.79 -15.65
CA ILE A 176 -5.61 25.52 -14.92
C ILE A 176 -5.95 24.40 -15.90
N MET A 177 -5.03 23.44 -16.08
CA MET A 177 -5.25 22.32 -16.96
C MET A 177 -5.97 21.20 -16.18
N VAL A 178 -7.25 21.01 -16.45
CA VAL A 178 -8.04 19.90 -15.89
C VAL A 178 -7.78 18.66 -16.75
N HIS A 179 -7.19 17.64 -16.16
CA HIS A 179 -6.98 16.34 -16.81
C HIS A 179 -8.30 15.58 -16.88
N LYS A 180 -8.52 14.92 -18.02
CA LYS A 180 -9.77 14.17 -18.28
C LYS A 180 -9.46 12.71 -18.59
N MET A 181 -10.47 11.89 -18.43
CA MET A 181 -10.44 10.50 -18.91
C MET A 181 -10.23 10.48 -20.43
N PRO A 182 -9.41 9.54 -20.96
CA PRO A 182 -9.29 9.37 -22.40
C PRO A 182 -10.61 8.92 -23.01
N GLU A 183 -10.97 9.48 -24.16
CA GLU A 183 -12.08 8.95 -24.96
C GLU A 183 -11.63 7.64 -25.61
N LEU A 184 -12.46 6.61 -25.50
CA LEU A 184 -12.16 5.31 -26.07
C LEU A 184 -12.62 5.25 -27.54
N PRO A 185 -11.83 4.67 -28.45
CA PRO A 185 -12.22 4.50 -29.84
C PRO A 185 -13.18 3.31 -30.07
N TYR A 186 -13.66 2.67 -29.01
CA TYR A 186 -14.53 1.50 -29.01
C TYR A 186 -15.47 1.50 -27.80
N SER A 187 -16.57 0.74 -27.88
CA SER A 187 -17.49 0.60 -26.74
C SER A 187 -16.91 -0.30 -25.62
N THR A 188 -17.38 -0.12 -24.40
CA THR A 188 -16.96 -0.91 -23.24
C THR A 188 -17.24 -2.41 -23.35
N GLU A 189 -18.10 -2.81 -24.28
CA GLU A 189 -18.49 -4.19 -24.56
C GLU A 189 -17.72 -4.81 -25.74
N ALA A 190 -17.01 -3.98 -26.52
CA ALA A 190 -16.38 -4.42 -27.77
C ALA A 190 -15.25 -5.44 -27.60
N LEU A 191 -14.68 -5.55 -26.39
CA LEU A 191 -13.60 -6.49 -26.08
C LEU A 191 -14.09 -7.82 -25.50
N ALA A 192 -15.40 -8.01 -25.34
CA ALA A 192 -15.96 -9.28 -24.87
C ALA A 192 -15.71 -10.40 -25.92
N PRO A 193 -15.54 -11.66 -25.51
CA PRO A 193 -15.49 -12.15 -24.12
C PRO A 193 -14.11 -12.08 -23.45
N LYS A 194 -13.09 -11.55 -24.13
CA LYS A 194 -11.70 -11.50 -23.58
C LYS A 194 -11.59 -10.54 -22.39
N MET A 195 -12.33 -9.46 -22.41
CA MET A 195 -12.48 -8.55 -21.29
C MET A 195 -13.99 -8.29 -21.10
N SER A 196 -14.52 -8.66 -19.93
CA SER A 196 -15.95 -8.46 -19.64
C SER A 196 -16.27 -6.98 -19.44
N LYS A 197 -17.52 -6.58 -19.69
CA LYS A 197 -18.00 -5.24 -19.39
C LYS A 197 -17.74 -4.83 -17.94
N GLU A 198 -18.01 -5.73 -16.99
CA GLU A 198 -17.78 -5.48 -15.57
C GLU A 198 -16.30 -5.20 -15.26
N THR A 199 -15.36 -5.98 -15.81
CA THR A 199 -13.93 -5.73 -15.69
C THR A 199 -13.56 -4.36 -16.25
N PHE A 200 -14.16 -3.99 -17.39
CA PHE A 200 -13.93 -2.71 -18.02
C PHE A 200 -14.43 -1.54 -17.18
N GLU A 201 -15.65 -1.65 -16.65
CA GLU A 201 -16.26 -0.64 -15.77
C GLU A 201 -15.44 -0.42 -14.49
N TYR A 202 -14.87 -1.49 -13.92
CA TYR A 202 -13.95 -1.36 -12.78
C TYR A 202 -12.61 -0.75 -13.16
N HIS A 203 -11.99 -1.25 -14.23
CA HIS A 203 -10.60 -0.89 -14.55
C HIS A 203 -10.51 0.49 -15.22
N TYR A 204 -11.37 0.77 -16.19
CA TYR A 204 -11.47 2.09 -16.83
C TYR A 204 -12.33 3.06 -16.01
N GLY A 205 -13.58 2.69 -15.72
CA GLY A 205 -14.57 3.60 -15.15
C GLY A 205 -14.30 4.00 -13.69
N LYS A 206 -13.72 3.10 -12.86
CA LYS A 206 -13.42 3.41 -11.44
C LYS A 206 -11.94 3.62 -11.18
N HIS A 207 -11.12 2.68 -11.60
CA HIS A 207 -9.69 2.68 -11.24
C HIS A 207 -8.93 3.81 -11.92
N LEU A 208 -9.01 3.94 -13.24
CA LEU A 208 -8.40 5.05 -13.96
C LEU A 208 -9.00 6.40 -13.55
N GLN A 209 -10.33 6.48 -13.41
CA GLN A 209 -11.01 7.71 -12.97
C GLN A 209 -10.46 8.20 -11.62
N THR A 210 -10.24 7.30 -10.68
CA THR A 210 -9.67 7.65 -9.37
C THR A 210 -8.29 8.32 -9.49
N TYR A 211 -7.43 7.85 -10.39
CA TYR A 211 -6.13 8.49 -10.60
C TYR A 211 -6.25 9.87 -11.21
N VAL A 212 -7.15 10.05 -12.18
CA VAL A 212 -7.40 11.36 -12.81
C VAL A 212 -7.98 12.36 -11.80
N ASP A 213 -8.94 11.94 -10.99
CA ASP A 213 -9.57 12.79 -9.97
C ASP A 213 -8.57 13.17 -8.87
N ASN A 214 -7.76 12.21 -8.42
CA ASN A 214 -6.70 12.48 -7.45
C ASN A 214 -5.65 13.45 -7.99
N LEU A 215 -5.24 13.28 -9.25
CA LEU A 215 -4.30 14.19 -9.89
C LEU A 215 -4.87 15.61 -9.92
N ASN A 216 -6.09 15.78 -10.41
CA ASN A 216 -6.77 17.09 -10.48
C ASN A 216 -6.96 17.73 -9.09
N ARG A 217 -7.04 16.93 -8.02
CA ARG A 217 -7.09 17.44 -6.64
C ARG A 217 -5.73 17.86 -6.11
N LEU A 218 -4.66 17.23 -6.57
CA LEU A 218 -3.30 17.44 -6.04
C LEU A 218 -2.50 18.55 -6.74
N ILE A 219 -2.83 18.89 -7.99
CA ILE A 219 -2.06 19.84 -8.79
C ILE A 219 -2.40 21.33 -8.57
N PRO A 220 -3.60 21.75 -8.08
CA PRO A 220 -3.89 23.16 -7.87
C PRO A 220 -2.89 23.82 -6.91
N GLY A 221 -2.40 25.02 -7.26
CA GLY A 221 -1.40 25.74 -6.48
C GLY A 221 0.01 25.17 -6.54
N THR A 222 0.28 24.17 -7.40
CA THR A 222 1.61 23.61 -7.61
C THR A 222 2.20 24.08 -8.94
N PRO A 223 3.53 23.94 -9.16
CA PRO A 223 4.14 24.22 -10.47
C PRO A 223 3.59 23.37 -11.63
N TYR A 224 2.79 22.37 -11.34
CA TYR A 224 2.23 21.41 -12.30
C TYR A 224 0.83 21.80 -12.81
N GLU A 225 0.24 22.86 -12.29
CA GLU A 225 -1.17 23.24 -12.51
C GLU A 225 -1.52 23.49 -14.00
N SER A 226 -0.57 23.98 -14.77
CA SER A 226 -0.71 24.24 -16.22
C SER A 226 -0.04 23.20 -17.11
N MET A 227 0.53 22.13 -16.55
CA MET A 227 1.30 21.13 -17.28
C MET A 227 0.42 20.01 -17.83
N SER A 228 0.81 19.50 -19.01
CA SER A 228 0.24 18.28 -19.57
C SER A 228 0.58 17.05 -18.69
N LEU A 229 -0.22 15.99 -18.81
CA LEU A 229 0.01 14.72 -18.09
C LEU A 229 1.43 14.18 -18.32
N GLN A 230 1.94 14.28 -19.56
CA GLN A 230 3.30 13.86 -19.91
C GLN A 230 4.39 14.67 -19.23
N GLU A 231 4.20 15.99 -19.12
CA GLU A 231 5.16 16.88 -18.46
C GLU A 231 5.17 16.63 -16.95
N ILE A 232 4.01 16.38 -16.35
CA ILE A 232 3.91 16.03 -14.93
C ILE A 232 4.66 14.73 -14.66
N VAL A 233 4.44 13.67 -15.45
CA VAL A 233 5.16 12.39 -15.31
C VAL A 233 6.68 12.55 -15.40
N LYS A 234 7.18 13.52 -16.20
CA LYS A 234 8.62 13.76 -16.34
C LYS A 234 9.24 14.58 -15.22
N LYS A 235 8.45 15.42 -14.54
CA LYS A 235 8.98 16.45 -13.64
C LYS A 235 8.54 16.28 -12.17
N ALA A 236 7.42 15.61 -11.94
CA ALA A 236 6.86 15.45 -10.60
C ALA A 236 7.49 14.26 -9.87
N ASP A 237 7.34 14.27 -8.56
CA ASP A 237 7.65 13.18 -7.66
C ASP A 237 6.45 12.86 -6.72
N GLY A 238 6.63 11.88 -5.84
CA GLY A 238 5.67 11.53 -4.80
C GLY A 238 4.24 11.27 -5.32
N PRO A 239 3.21 11.77 -4.63
CA PRO A 239 1.80 11.49 -4.95
C PRO A 239 1.37 12.04 -6.32
N ILE A 240 1.88 13.21 -6.73
CA ILE A 240 1.55 13.80 -8.03
C ILE A 240 2.09 12.93 -9.15
N PHE A 241 3.36 12.51 -9.07
CA PHE A 241 3.95 11.57 -10.01
C PHE A 241 3.16 10.25 -10.06
N ASN A 242 2.84 9.66 -8.91
CA ASN A 242 2.14 8.37 -8.87
C ASN A 242 0.79 8.43 -9.59
N ASN A 243 -0.03 9.46 -9.31
CA ASN A 243 -1.33 9.59 -9.95
C ASN A 243 -1.21 9.92 -11.44
N ALA A 244 -0.28 10.79 -11.81
CA ALA A 244 -0.02 11.13 -13.21
C ALA A 244 0.51 9.94 -14.01
N ALA A 245 1.47 9.18 -13.45
CA ALA A 245 2.04 8.01 -14.10
C ALA A 245 0.99 6.88 -14.25
N GLN A 246 0.14 6.68 -13.26
CA GLN A 246 -0.95 5.70 -13.34
C GLN A 246 -2.01 6.13 -14.36
N ALA A 247 -2.42 7.41 -14.36
CA ALA A 247 -3.33 7.93 -15.36
C ALA A 247 -2.74 7.78 -16.79
N TRP A 248 -1.45 8.07 -16.96
CA TRP A 248 -0.74 7.89 -18.23
C TRP A 248 -0.70 6.43 -18.68
N ASN A 249 -0.28 5.51 -17.80
CA ASN A 249 -0.16 4.10 -18.12
C ASN A 249 -1.52 3.48 -18.49
N HIS A 250 -2.58 3.80 -17.75
CA HIS A 250 -3.92 3.29 -18.03
C HIS A 250 -4.50 3.90 -19.30
N THR A 251 -4.26 5.18 -19.56
CA THR A 251 -4.64 5.82 -20.82
C THR A 251 -3.98 5.09 -22.01
N PHE A 252 -2.67 4.87 -21.93
CA PHE A 252 -1.93 4.14 -22.94
C PHE A 252 -2.46 2.70 -23.12
N PHE A 253 -2.66 1.97 -22.00
CA PHE A 253 -3.19 0.62 -22.02
C PHE A 253 -4.53 0.54 -22.75
N PHE A 254 -5.50 1.38 -22.39
CA PHE A 254 -6.83 1.32 -23.00
C PHE A 254 -6.84 1.78 -24.46
N LEU A 255 -6.02 2.75 -24.84
CA LEU A 255 -5.93 3.21 -26.23
C LEU A 255 -5.20 2.22 -27.15
N MET A 256 -4.40 1.31 -26.60
CA MET A 256 -3.76 0.24 -27.39
C MET A 256 -4.66 -0.96 -27.65
N LEU A 257 -5.74 -1.12 -26.89
CA LEU A 257 -6.67 -2.21 -27.09
C LEU A 257 -7.54 -1.95 -28.34
N THR A 258 -7.82 -3.00 -29.07
CA THR A 258 -8.70 -2.96 -30.26
C THR A 258 -9.61 -4.19 -30.28
N PRO A 259 -10.88 -4.04 -30.65
CA PRO A 259 -11.76 -5.17 -30.91
C PRO A 259 -11.32 -5.97 -32.14
N ASP A 260 -10.62 -5.31 -33.09
CA ASP A 260 -10.15 -5.94 -34.31
C ASP A 260 -8.92 -6.82 -34.05
N GLN A 261 -9.02 -8.11 -34.41
CA GLN A 261 -7.88 -9.02 -34.31
C GLN A 261 -6.89 -8.71 -35.44
N LYS A 262 -5.76 -8.12 -35.09
CA LYS A 262 -4.63 -7.97 -36.02
C LYS A 262 -3.64 -9.10 -35.80
N PRO A 263 -3.10 -9.71 -36.86
CA PRO A 263 -2.02 -10.70 -36.71
C PRO A 263 -0.81 -10.04 -36.08
N MET A 264 -0.08 -10.79 -35.25
CA MET A 264 1.20 -10.31 -34.71
C MET A 264 2.14 -9.94 -35.88
N PRO A 265 2.86 -8.78 -35.79
CA PRO A 265 3.90 -8.48 -36.75
C PRO A 265 4.91 -9.64 -36.79
N GLN A 266 5.15 -10.20 -37.96
CA GLN A 266 6.25 -11.12 -38.15
C GLN A 266 7.56 -10.37 -38.00
N LYS A 267 8.51 -10.92 -37.22
CA LYS A 267 9.84 -10.35 -37.04
C LYS A 267 10.64 -10.43 -38.33
#